data_6265d3ca36efb985f695901df97464d9
#
_entry.id   6265d3ca36efb985f695901df97464d9
#
_cell.length_a   1.000
_cell.length_b   1.000
_cell.length_c   1.000
_cell.angle_alpha   90.00
_cell.angle_beta   90.00
_cell.angle_gamma   90.00
#
_symmetry.space_group_name_H-M   'P 1'
#
loop_
_entity.id
_entity.type
_entity.pdbx_description
1 polymer ?
#
loop_
_entity_poly.entity_id
_entity_poly.type
_entity_poly.pdbx_seq_one_letter_code
_entity_poly.pdbx_strand_id
1 'polypeptide(L)'
;GMNPTGSFKDRGMTVGVRVAKELGVGALACASTGNTSAALAAYGGRGGMQTLVLLPEGKVAAGKIAQASLHGARILEVDGNFDACLDIVQELAARGEAYLLNSLNPFRLEGQKTIGFEILEEFYADYGAFPDRIVLPVGNAGNTSALYKGFRELVQAGALDVDEVPKLTGVQAEGAAPMVEAIEEGNDEIRRWEDVETRATAIRIGNPVNAPKALPGIRNTGGTAVSVPDEEITSAQRALAREGVGVEPASAASVAGLRKLRDRGEVGPGEDVVCLTTGHLLKDPDAAAEAGAEPEAVPNDTDDI
;
A
#
# COMPACT_ATOMS: atom_id res chain seq x y z
N GLY A 1 -1.94 -6.76 5.63
CA GLY A 1 -3.23 -7.30 5.16
C GLY A 1 -4.17 -7.70 6.31
N MET A 2 -3.63 -7.89 7.51
CA MET A 2 -4.40 -8.35 8.69
C MET A 2 -5.12 -7.24 9.45
N ASN A 3 -5.04 -6.00 8.99
CA ASN A 3 -5.81 -4.91 9.60
C ASN A 3 -7.34 -5.08 9.33
N PRO A 4 -8.23 -4.45 10.13
CA PRO A 4 -9.68 -4.67 10.09
C PRO A 4 -10.36 -4.57 8.73
N THR A 5 -9.94 -3.63 7.85
CA THR A 5 -10.50 -3.53 6.50
C THR A 5 -9.70 -4.33 5.46
N GLY A 6 -8.74 -5.12 5.89
CA GLY A 6 -7.91 -5.97 5.02
C GLY A 6 -6.73 -5.27 4.38
N SER A 7 -6.33 -4.07 4.83
CA SER A 7 -5.12 -3.41 4.32
C SER A 7 -4.47 -2.48 5.34
N PHE A 8 -3.18 -2.18 5.13
CA PHE A 8 -2.41 -1.23 5.95
C PHE A 8 -2.98 0.20 5.96
N LYS A 9 -3.88 0.54 5.05
CA LYS A 9 -4.51 1.87 4.99
C LYS A 9 -5.22 2.23 6.29
N ASP A 10 -5.67 1.25 7.03
CA ASP A 10 -6.30 1.39 8.35
C ASP A 10 -5.44 2.20 9.31
N ARG A 11 -4.13 1.92 9.35
CA ARG A 11 -3.21 2.58 10.26
C ARG A 11 -3.16 4.09 10.08
N GLY A 12 -3.06 4.53 8.81
CA GLY A 12 -3.11 5.95 8.51
C GLY A 12 -4.48 6.58 8.77
N MET A 13 -5.56 5.82 8.60
CA MET A 13 -6.91 6.32 8.83
C MET A 13 -7.24 6.47 10.33
N THR A 14 -6.68 5.66 11.22
CA THR A 14 -6.86 5.86 12.66
C THR A 14 -6.41 7.25 13.09
N VAL A 15 -5.22 7.67 12.68
CA VAL A 15 -4.67 8.99 13.02
C VAL A 15 -5.37 10.09 12.25
N GLY A 16 -5.54 9.94 10.93
CA GLY A 16 -6.18 10.96 10.09
C GLY A 16 -7.60 11.32 10.52
N VAL A 17 -8.42 10.31 10.85
CA VAL A 17 -9.79 10.50 11.35
C VAL A 17 -9.78 11.14 12.73
N ARG A 18 -8.85 10.74 13.61
CA ARG A 18 -8.70 11.34 14.94
C ARG A 18 -8.39 12.83 14.85
N VAL A 19 -7.41 13.20 14.02
CA VAL A 19 -7.04 14.61 13.78
C VAL A 19 -8.21 15.40 13.20
N ALA A 20 -8.91 14.86 12.19
CA ALA A 20 -10.08 15.51 11.62
C ALA A 20 -11.17 15.80 12.67
N LYS A 21 -11.40 14.85 13.57
CA LYS A 21 -12.35 15.00 14.69
C LYS A 21 -11.92 16.09 15.67
N GLU A 22 -10.64 16.17 16.01
CA GLU A 22 -10.09 17.22 16.90
C GLU A 22 -10.15 18.61 16.26
N LEU A 23 -10.02 18.70 14.93
CA LEU A 23 -10.17 19.93 14.18
C LEU A 23 -11.66 20.35 14.03
N GLY A 24 -12.60 19.50 14.42
CA GLY A 24 -14.04 19.80 14.35
C GLY A 24 -14.59 19.84 12.93
N VAL A 25 -13.95 19.20 11.95
CA VAL A 25 -14.44 19.16 10.57
C VAL A 25 -15.67 18.28 10.43
N GLY A 26 -16.63 18.68 9.57
CA GLY A 26 -17.92 18.00 9.44
C GLY A 26 -17.87 16.70 8.63
N ALA A 27 -16.95 16.59 7.68
CA ALA A 27 -16.88 15.46 6.76
C ALA A 27 -15.45 15.07 6.41
N LEU A 28 -15.27 13.80 6.08
CA LEU A 28 -14.03 13.22 5.55
C LEU A 28 -14.22 12.90 4.06
N ALA A 29 -13.21 13.12 3.23
CA ALA A 29 -13.31 12.81 1.82
C ALA A 29 -12.05 12.15 1.27
N CYS A 30 -12.22 11.26 0.28
CA CYS A 30 -11.14 10.77 -0.56
C CYS A 30 -11.62 10.48 -1.99
N ALA A 31 -10.70 10.59 -2.94
CA ALA A 31 -10.83 10.00 -4.27
C ALA A 31 -10.12 8.64 -4.25
N SER A 32 -10.87 7.54 -4.29
CA SER A 32 -10.29 6.20 -4.29
C SER A 32 -11.35 5.13 -4.53
N THR A 33 -11.02 4.13 -5.33
CA THR A 33 -11.86 2.95 -5.61
C THR A 33 -11.47 1.70 -4.83
N GLY A 34 -10.46 1.80 -3.93
CA GLY A 34 -9.83 0.63 -3.32
C GLY A 34 -9.62 0.73 -1.81
N ASN A 35 -8.44 0.30 -1.36
CA ASN A 35 -8.11 0.18 0.06
C ASN A 35 -8.27 1.49 0.87
N THR A 36 -8.03 2.66 0.24
CA THR A 36 -8.17 3.95 0.92
C THR A 36 -9.63 4.27 1.23
N SER A 37 -10.55 4.06 0.29
CA SER A 37 -11.98 4.31 0.49
C SER A 37 -12.58 3.37 1.53
N ALA A 38 -12.21 2.09 1.50
CA ALA A 38 -12.65 1.11 2.49
C ALA A 38 -12.21 1.49 3.92
N ALA A 39 -10.95 1.85 4.09
CA ALA A 39 -10.44 2.29 5.39
C ALA A 39 -11.06 3.63 5.84
N LEU A 40 -11.20 4.62 4.93
CA LEU A 40 -11.86 5.89 5.25
C LEU A 40 -13.28 5.66 5.77
N ALA A 41 -14.07 4.86 5.06
CA ALA A 41 -15.46 4.58 5.42
C ALA A 41 -15.57 3.90 6.80
N ALA A 42 -14.75 2.87 7.03
CA ALA A 42 -14.77 2.12 8.28
C ALA A 42 -14.40 3.00 9.50
N TYR A 43 -13.30 3.71 9.41
CA TYR A 43 -12.81 4.52 10.53
C TYR A 43 -13.58 5.82 10.70
N GLY A 44 -14.02 6.45 9.60
CA GLY A 44 -14.90 7.62 9.64
C GLY A 44 -16.27 7.29 10.23
N GLY A 45 -16.88 6.19 9.78
CA GLY A 45 -18.16 5.70 10.34
C GLY A 45 -18.05 5.40 11.84
N ARG A 46 -16.98 4.68 12.25
CA ARG A 46 -16.70 4.44 13.67
C ARG A 46 -16.44 5.75 14.44
N GLY A 47 -15.84 6.74 13.81
CA GLY A 47 -15.62 8.07 14.39
C GLY A 47 -16.88 8.93 14.50
N GLY A 48 -18.02 8.46 13.96
CA GLY A 48 -19.27 9.21 13.88
C GLY A 48 -19.21 10.39 12.91
N MET A 49 -18.37 10.33 11.89
CA MET A 49 -18.15 11.37 10.91
C MET A 49 -18.79 11.01 9.55
N GLN A 50 -19.27 12.00 8.83
CA GLN A 50 -19.71 11.80 7.45
C GLN A 50 -18.48 11.45 6.59
N THR A 51 -18.62 10.45 5.72
CA THR A 51 -17.57 10.03 4.80
C THR A 51 -18.02 10.10 3.35
N LEU A 52 -17.22 10.76 2.52
CA LEU A 52 -17.46 10.95 1.10
C LEU A 52 -16.36 10.22 0.32
N VAL A 53 -16.78 9.36 -0.59
CA VAL A 53 -15.89 8.65 -1.52
C VAL A 53 -16.24 9.06 -2.93
N LEU A 54 -15.31 9.71 -3.61
CA LEU A 54 -15.46 10.12 -5.00
C LEU A 54 -14.75 9.14 -5.92
N LEU A 55 -15.43 8.78 -7.02
CA LEU A 55 -14.91 7.86 -8.04
C LEU A 55 -15.45 8.23 -9.42
N PRO A 56 -14.76 7.86 -10.50
CA PRO A 56 -15.22 8.09 -11.86
C PRO A 56 -16.48 7.27 -12.17
N GLU A 57 -17.46 7.88 -12.83
CA GLU A 57 -18.71 7.22 -13.22
C GLU A 57 -18.46 5.99 -14.10
N GLY A 58 -19.15 4.90 -13.79
CA GLY A 58 -19.19 3.67 -14.61
C GLY A 58 -17.87 2.88 -14.72
N LYS A 59 -16.83 3.29 -14.03
CA LYS A 59 -15.47 2.69 -14.13
C LYS A 59 -15.08 1.78 -12.96
N VAL A 60 -16.00 1.53 -12.03
CA VAL A 60 -15.66 0.79 -10.80
C VAL A 60 -16.59 -0.39 -10.60
N ALA A 61 -16.03 -1.59 -10.51
CA ALA A 61 -16.79 -2.78 -10.16
C ALA A 61 -17.44 -2.65 -8.77
N ALA A 62 -18.69 -3.04 -8.63
CA ALA A 62 -19.45 -2.95 -7.38
C ALA A 62 -18.73 -3.61 -6.20
N GLY A 63 -17.99 -4.71 -6.42
CA GLY A 63 -17.19 -5.39 -5.40
C GLY A 63 -16.09 -4.52 -4.79
N LYS A 64 -15.49 -3.61 -5.55
CA LYS A 64 -14.42 -2.72 -5.05
C LYS A 64 -14.92 -1.60 -4.14
N ILE A 65 -16.18 -1.20 -4.26
CA ILE A 65 -16.80 -0.16 -3.42
C ILE A 65 -17.71 -0.73 -2.33
N ALA A 66 -18.05 -2.03 -2.41
CA ALA A 66 -18.99 -2.68 -1.50
C ALA A 66 -18.62 -2.47 -0.03
N GLN A 67 -17.33 -2.58 0.31
CA GLN A 67 -16.87 -2.38 1.69
C GLN A 67 -17.08 -0.93 2.16
N ALA A 68 -16.78 0.06 1.33
CA ALA A 68 -17.00 1.46 1.67
C ALA A 68 -18.50 1.78 1.83
N SER A 69 -19.33 1.27 0.94
CA SER A 69 -20.79 1.41 0.99
C SER A 69 -21.37 0.76 2.25
N LEU A 70 -20.95 -0.48 2.57
CA LEU A 70 -21.42 -1.20 3.77
C LEU A 70 -21.09 -0.47 5.06
N HIS A 71 -19.95 0.22 5.13
CA HIS A 71 -19.57 1.07 6.26
C HIS A 71 -20.27 2.43 6.30
N GLY A 72 -21.22 2.69 5.38
CA GLY A 72 -22.06 3.87 5.38
C GLY A 72 -21.43 5.10 4.72
N ALA A 73 -20.37 4.94 3.92
CA ALA A 73 -19.86 6.06 3.14
C ALA A 73 -20.84 6.46 2.04
N ARG A 74 -20.96 7.75 1.82
CA ARG A 74 -21.64 8.29 0.65
C ARG A 74 -20.73 8.20 -0.56
N ILE A 75 -21.12 7.38 -1.53
CA ILE A 75 -20.37 7.20 -2.78
C ILE A 75 -20.90 8.22 -3.78
N LEU A 76 -19.99 8.99 -4.39
CA LEU A 76 -20.29 10.01 -5.39
C LEU A 76 -19.57 9.63 -6.69
N GLU A 77 -20.35 9.31 -7.71
CA GLU A 77 -19.84 9.08 -9.05
C GLU A 77 -19.71 10.44 -9.77
N VAL A 78 -18.51 10.69 -10.29
CA VAL A 78 -18.15 11.96 -10.95
C VAL A 78 -18.03 11.71 -12.44
N ASP A 79 -18.68 12.54 -13.24
CA ASP A 79 -18.49 12.58 -14.69
C ASP A 79 -17.07 13.09 -14.99
N GLY A 80 -16.17 12.16 -15.31
CA GLY A 80 -14.76 12.45 -15.54
C GLY A 80 -13.83 11.28 -15.26
N ASN A 81 -12.57 11.60 -15.05
CA ASN A 81 -11.51 10.63 -14.68
C ASN A 81 -11.17 10.75 -13.18
N PHE A 82 -10.15 9.98 -12.76
CA PHE A 82 -9.69 9.99 -11.37
C PHE A 82 -9.12 11.35 -10.94
N ASP A 83 -8.47 12.08 -11.85
CA ASP A 83 -7.92 13.40 -11.55
C ASP A 83 -9.05 14.40 -11.25
N ALA A 84 -10.16 14.37 -12.00
CA ALA A 84 -11.35 15.18 -11.72
C ALA A 84 -11.94 14.89 -10.33
N CYS A 85 -11.98 13.62 -9.91
CA CYS A 85 -12.39 13.27 -8.55
C CYS A 85 -11.47 13.86 -7.49
N LEU A 86 -10.16 13.81 -7.73
CA LEU A 86 -9.16 14.33 -6.80
C LEU A 86 -9.25 15.86 -6.70
N ASP A 87 -9.44 16.55 -7.83
CA ASP A 87 -9.59 18.01 -7.87
C ASP A 87 -10.81 18.46 -7.07
N ILE A 88 -11.94 17.79 -7.22
CA ILE A 88 -13.16 18.08 -6.44
C ILE A 88 -12.91 17.89 -4.94
N VAL A 89 -12.25 16.79 -4.54
CA VAL A 89 -11.97 16.57 -3.11
C VAL A 89 -11.02 17.63 -2.57
N GLN A 90 -10.03 18.07 -3.35
CA GLN A 90 -9.11 19.14 -2.97
C GLN A 90 -9.85 20.49 -2.85
N GLU A 91 -10.77 20.78 -3.74
CA GLU A 91 -11.61 22.00 -3.68
C GLU A 91 -12.51 21.99 -2.45
N LEU A 92 -13.18 20.88 -2.13
CA LEU A 92 -13.95 20.72 -0.89
C LEU A 92 -13.08 20.93 0.35
N ALA A 93 -11.85 20.42 0.34
CA ALA A 93 -10.91 20.62 1.43
C ALA A 93 -10.46 22.09 1.55
N ALA A 94 -10.18 22.76 0.43
CA ALA A 94 -9.81 24.17 0.42
C ALA A 94 -10.92 25.11 0.93
N ARG A 95 -12.18 24.71 0.73
CA ARG A 95 -13.37 25.43 1.26
C ARG A 95 -13.66 25.09 2.73
N GLY A 96 -12.93 24.12 3.32
CA GLY A 96 -13.21 23.66 4.69
C GLY A 96 -14.45 22.79 4.84
N GLU A 97 -15.04 22.33 3.73
CA GLU A 97 -16.26 21.53 3.71
C GLU A 97 -15.99 20.04 3.99
N ALA A 98 -14.77 19.56 3.67
CA ALA A 98 -14.33 18.20 3.96
C ALA A 98 -12.84 18.14 4.30
N TYR A 99 -12.45 17.13 5.07
CA TYR A 99 -11.04 16.85 5.37
C TYR A 99 -10.50 15.78 4.42
N LEU A 100 -9.51 16.15 3.61
CA LEU A 100 -8.91 15.26 2.61
C LEU A 100 -8.04 14.19 3.28
N LEU A 101 -8.37 12.92 3.05
CA LEU A 101 -7.62 11.76 3.56
C LEU A 101 -7.04 10.87 2.43
N ASN A 102 -6.61 11.48 1.34
CA ASN A 102 -5.77 10.83 0.31
C ASN A 102 -4.31 10.70 0.76
N SER A 103 -3.46 10.16 -0.11
CA SER A 103 -2.03 9.92 0.17
C SER A 103 -1.22 11.19 0.45
N LEU A 104 -1.76 12.36 0.13
CA LEU A 104 -1.17 13.67 0.43
C LEU A 104 -1.23 14.06 1.92
N ASN A 105 -2.18 13.50 2.68
CA ASN A 105 -2.38 13.89 4.08
C ASN A 105 -1.22 13.42 4.97
N PRO A 106 -0.50 14.35 5.64
CA PRO A 106 0.68 14.02 6.42
C PRO A 106 0.37 13.18 7.68
N PHE A 107 -0.80 13.35 8.27
CA PHE A 107 -1.20 12.60 9.47
C PHE A 107 -1.43 11.12 9.18
N ARG A 108 -1.68 10.74 7.93
CA ARG A 108 -1.70 9.33 7.56
C ARG A 108 -0.34 8.67 7.71
N LEU A 109 0.75 9.40 7.46
CA LEU A 109 2.11 8.88 7.65
C LEU A 109 2.39 8.59 9.13
N GLU A 110 1.81 9.36 10.05
CA GLU A 110 1.93 9.12 11.50
C GLU A 110 1.34 7.76 11.92
N GLY A 111 0.23 7.36 11.32
CA GLY A 111 -0.32 6.03 11.55
C GLY A 111 0.45 4.92 10.82
N GLN A 112 0.91 5.19 9.60
CA GLN A 112 1.65 4.20 8.80
C GLN A 112 3.05 3.91 9.36
N LYS A 113 3.73 4.88 9.99
CA LYS A 113 5.07 4.68 10.57
C LYS A 113 5.10 3.59 11.66
N THR A 114 3.96 3.34 12.33
CA THR A 114 3.84 2.28 13.36
C THR A 114 4.11 0.88 12.80
N ILE A 115 3.99 0.68 11.48
CA ILE A 115 4.38 -0.57 10.82
C ILE A 115 5.87 -0.85 11.08
N GLY A 116 6.72 0.17 10.91
CA GLY A 116 8.16 0.04 11.16
C GLY A 116 8.46 -0.27 12.63
N PHE A 117 7.75 0.37 13.56
CA PHE A 117 7.93 0.13 15.00
C PHE A 117 7.59 -1.31 15.37
N GLU A 118 6.43 -1.81 14.92
CA GLU A 118 6.01 -3.18 15.18
C GLU A 118 6.94 -4.22 14.53
N ILE A 119 7.42 -3.97 13.30
CA ILE A 119 8.40 -4.86 12.67
C ILE A 119 9.69 -4.94 13.50
N LEU A 120 10.22 -3.81 13.96
CA LEU A 120 11.44 -3.81 14.77
C LEU A 120 11.21 -4.50 16.14
N GLU A 121 10.09 -4.18 16.80
CA GLU A 121 9.76 -4.73 18.12
C GLU A 121 9.56 -6.25 18.07
N GLU A 122 8.73 -6.74 17.14
CA GLU A 122 8.42 -8.16 16.99
C GLU A 122 9.64 -8.96 16.52
N PHE A 123 10.39 -8.44 15.55
CA PHE A 123 11.58 -9.11 15.04
C PHE A 123 12.66 -9.20 16.11
N TYR A 124 12.88 -8.13 16.88
CA TYR A 124 13.83 -8.15 17.99
C TYR A 124 13.41 -9.11 19.10
N ALA A 125 12.10 -9.18 19.40
CA ALA A 125 11.60 -10.11 20.41
C ALA A 125 11.84 -11.59 20.03
N ASP A 126 11.74 -11.91 18.72
CA ASP A 126 11.88 -13.28 18.23
C ASP A 126 13.35 -13.69 17.98
N TYR A 127 14.20 -12.75 17.52
CA TYR A 127 15.55 -13.06 17.02
C TYR A 127 16.68 -12.38 17.81
N GLY A 128 16.39 -11.41 18.67
CA GLY A 128 17.38 -10.64 19.41
C GLY A 128 18.21 -9.66 18.57
N ALA A 129 17.76 -9.39 17.35
CA ALA A 129 18.37 -8.45 16.40
C ALA A 129 17.28 -7.75 15.57
N PHE A 130 17.62 -6.69 14.86
CA PHE A 130 16.72 -6.08 13.87
C PHE A 130 16.92 -6.69 12.48
N PRO A 131 15.90 -6.65 11.59
CA PRO A 131 16.08 -7.15 10.23
C PRO A 131 17.04 -6.27 9.43
N ASP A 132 17.84 -6.87 8.55
CA ASP A 132 18.76 -6.13 7.68
C ASP A 132 18.00 -5.29 6.62
N ARG A 133 16.82 -5.78 6.21
CA ARG A 133 16.07 -5.19 5.10
C ARG A 133 14.57 -5.34 5.25
N ILE A 134 13.84 -4.31 4.83
CA ILE A 134 12.40 -4.36 4.65
C ILE A 134 12.09 -4.13 3.17
N VAL A 135 11.45 -5.12 2.53
CA VAL A 135 11.00 -5.07 1.14
C VAL A 135 9.51 -4.77 1.11
N LEU A 136 9.12 -3.73 0.39
CA LEU A 136 7.74 -3.27 0.40
C LEU A 136 7.26 -2.80 -0.98
N PRO A 137 5.96 -3.00 -1.30
CA PRO A 137 5.36 -2.52 -2.53
C PRO A 137 5.28 -0.98 -2.54
N VAL A 138 5.52 -0.38 -3.70
CA VAL A 138 5.50 1.07 -3.88
C VAL A 138 4.48 1.49 -4.94
N GLY A 139 3.37 2.09 -4.49
CA GLY A 139 2.49 2.89 -5.34
C GLY A 139 2.76 4.38 -5.09
N ASN A 140 1.93 5.05 -4.28
CA ASN A 140 2.15 6.46 -3.87
C ASN A 140 3.33 6.69 -2.91
N ALA A 141 4.13 5.69 -2.63
CA ALA A 141 5.31 5.73 -1.76
C ALA A 141 5.05 6.16 -0.29
N GLY A 142 3.79 6.11 0.16
CA GLY A 142 3.41 6.52 1.51
C GLY A 142 4.03 5.64 2.60
N ASN A 143 4.03 4.31 2.42
CA ASN A 143 4.65 3.40 3.40
C ASN A 143 6.16 3.59 3.51
N THR A 144 6.86 3.68 2.38
CA THR A 144 8.30 3.93 2.37
C THR A 144 8.64 5.21 3.12
N SER A 145 7.90 6.30 2.82
CA SER A 145 8.06 7.59 3.51
C SER A 145 7.76 7.50 5.00
N ALA A 146 6.75 6.74 5.38
CA ALA A 146 6.32 6.58 6.77
C ALA A 146 7.33 5.76 7.58
N LEU A 147 7.81 4.63 7.04
CA LEU A 147 8.82 3.81 7.70
C LEU A 147 10.11 4.62 7.91
N TYR A 148 10.59 5.29 6.87
CA TYR A 148 11.78 6.13 6.98
C TYR A 148 11.62 7.24 8.03
N LYS A 149 10.46 7.92 8.06
CA LYS A 149 10.13 8.90 9.09
C LYS A 149 10.20 8.28 10.48
N GLY A 150 9.57 7.12 10.68
CA GLY A 150 9.55 6.40 11.95
C GLY A 150 10.96 6.01 12.41
N PHE A 151 11.79 5.46 11.54
CA PHE A 151 13.16 5.09 11.88
C PHE A 151 14.01 6.31 12.26
N ARG A 152 13.87 7.41 11.53
CA ARG A 152 14.54 8.66 11.91
C ARG A 152 14.13 9.16 13.30
N GLU A 153 12.85 9.04 13.65
CA GLU A 153 12.35 9.41 14.98
C GLU A 153 12.93 8.52 16.07
N LEU A 154 13.03 7.21 15.83
CA LEU A 154 13.67 6.27 16.77
C LEU A 154 15.15 6.58 16.97
N VAL A 155 15.88 6.87 15.89
CA VAL A 155 17.29 7.27 15.97
C VAL A 155 17.44 8.58 16.74
N GLN A 156 16.62 9.60 16.46
CA GLN A 156 16.63 10.87 17.17
C GLN A 156 16.29 10.75 18.67
N ALA A 157 15.46 9.78 19.01
CA ALA A 157 15.09 9.45 20.39
C ALA A 157 16.14 8.57 21.11
N GLY A 158 17.17 8.08 20.41
CA GLY A 158 18.16 7.15 20.95
C GLY A 158 17.61 5.75 21.23
N ALA A 159 16.51 5.37 20.55
CA ALA A 159 15.87 4.07 20.68
C ALA A 159 16.31 3.08 19.59
N LEU A 160 17.05 3.54 18.59
CA LEU A 160 17.63 2.77 17.49
C LEU A 160 18.95 3.42 17.09
N ASP A 161 20.00 2.63 16.90
CA ASP A 161 21.24 3.15 16.35
C ASP A 161 21.14 3.31 14.83
N VAL A 162 21.87 4.27 14.28
CA VAL A 162 21.79 4.57 12.82
C VAL A 162 22.21 3.39 11.96
N ASP A 163 23.17 2.58 12.43
CA ASP A 163 23.68 1.41 11.73
C ASP A 163 22.73 0.19 11.82
N GLU A 164 21.73 0.26 12.70
CA GLU A 164 20.70 -0.76 12.89
C GLU A 164 19.43 -0.49 12.07
N VAL A 165 19.36 0.66 11.36
CA VAL A 165 18.19 0.99 10.53
C VAL A 165 18.11 0.03 9.34
N PRO A 166 17.00 -0.73 9.19
CA PRO A 166 16.85 -1.65 8.08
C PRO A 166 16.91 -0.94 6.72
N LYS A 167 17.56 -1.56 5.74
CA LYS A 167 17.54 -1.08 4.34
C LYS A 167 16.12 -1.09 3.81
N LEU A 168 15.60 0.03 3.36
CA LEU A 168 14.29 0.12 2.72
C LEU A 168 14.40 -0.20 1.23
N THR A 169 13.70 -1.24 0.80
CA THR A 169 13.72 -1.69 -0.59
C THR A 169 12.32 -1.59 -1.18
N GLY A 170 12.17 -0.71 -2.16
CA GLY A 170 10.91 -0.48 -2.86
C GLY A 170 10.72 -1.45 -4.03
N VAL A 171 9.50 -1.98 -4.19
CA VAL A 171 9.14 -2.80 -5.34
C VAL A 171 7.99 -2.17 -6.09
N GLN A 172 8.15 -1.97 -7.40
CA GLN A 172 7.10 -1.51 -8.30
C GLN A 172 6.79 -2.58 -9.35
N ALA A 173 5.59 -2.54 -9.91
CA ALA A 173 5.30 -3.30 -11.12
C ALA A 173 6.03 -2.66 -12.31
N GLU A 174 6.53 -3.47 -13.24
CA GLU A 174 7.34 -3.01 -14.39
C GLU A 174 6.58 -1.98 -15.25
N GLY A 175 5.27 -2.15 -15.42
CA GLY A 175 4.41 -1.18 -16.12
C GLY A 175 4.04 0.07 -15.30
N ALA A 176 4.58 0.26 -14.08
CA ALA A 176 4.33 1.42 -13.21
C ALA A 176 5.53 1.66 -12.27
N ALA A 177 6.72 1.93 -12.81
CA ALA A 177 7.99 1.93 -12.07
C ALA A 177 8.79 3.25 -12.09
N PRO A 178 8.17 4.45 -11.94
CA PRO A 178 8.89 5.73 -12.03
C PRO A 178 9.91 5.93 -10.91
N MET A 179 9.74 5.31 -9.74
CA MET A 179 10.73 5.41 -8.66
C MET A 179 11.93 4.50 -8.88
N VAL A 180 11.73 3.34 -9.50
CA VAL A 180 12.84 2.45 -9.89
C VAL A 180 13.70 3.16 -10.91
N GLU A 181 13.10 3.74 -11.96
CA GLU A 181 13.80 4.57 -12.96
C GLU A 181 14.65 5.67 -12.30
N ALA A 182 14.07 6.45 -11.39
CA ALA A 182 14.78 7.53 -10.70
C ALA A 182 15.96 7.03 -9.85
N ILE A 183 15.85 5.85 -9.23
CA ILE A 183 16.95 5.26 -8.44
C ILE A 183 18.05 4.72 -9.35
N GLU A 184 17.71 4.01 -10.43
CA GLU A 184 18.66 3.47 -11.39
C GLU A 184 19.44 4.58 -12.13
N GLU A 185 18.77 5.68 -12.47
CA GLU A 185 19.39 6.85 -13.10
C GLU A 185 20.11 7.78 -12.10
N GLY A 186 19.96 7.58 -10.81
CA GLY A 186 20.53 8.45 -9.77
C GLY A 186 19.83 9.80 -9.62
N ASN A 187 18.61 9.96 -10.12
CA ASN A 187 17.82 11.19 -10.09
C ASN A 187 17.18 11.41 -8.73
N ASP A 188 17.16 12.64 -8.24
CA ASP A 188 16.51 13.03 -6.99
C ASP A 188 14.99 13.19 -7.12
N GLU A 189 14.50 13.30 -8.32
CA GLU A 189 13.09 13.45 -8.65
C GLU A 189 12.63 12.35 -9.62
N ILE A 190 11.37 11.98 -9.54
CA ILE A 190 10.76 11.05 -10.50
C ILE A 190 10.35 11.78 -11.77
N ARG A 191 10.42 11.07 -12.90
CA ARG A 191 9.68 11.44 -14.10
C ARG A 191 8.27 10.84 -14.01
N ARG A 192 7.23 11.65 -14.22
CA ARG A 192 5.85 11.17 -14.28
C ARG A 192 5.67 10.24 -15.48
N TRP A 193 5.07 9.07 -15.25
CA TRP A 193 4.60 8.16 -16.28
C TRP A 193 3.10 8.35 -16.49
N GLU A 194 2.69 8.65 -17.73
CA GLU A 194 1.27 8.89 -18.04
C GLU A 194 0.52 7.55 -18.27
N ASP A 195 1.12 6.66 -19.04
CA ASP A 195 0.54 5.35 -19.37
C ASP A 195 1.12 4.29 -18.44
N VAL A 196 0.36 3.95 -17.40
CA VAL A 196 0.75 2.91 -16.44
C VAL A 196 -0.23 1.76 -16.47
N GLU A 197 0.31 0.56 -16.57
CA GLU A 197 -0.47 -0.66 -16.60
C GLU A 197 0.14 -1.74 -15.73
N THR A 198 -0.68 -2.37 -14.89
CA THR A 198 -0.34 -3.56 -14.10
C THR A 198 -1.60 -4.17 -13.52
N ARG A 199 -1.57 -5.49 -13.31
CA ARG A 199 -2.60 -6.23 -12.57
C ARG A 199 -2.60 -5.87 -11.08
N ALA A 200 -1.48 -5.41 -10.54
CA ALA A 200 -1.32 -4.95 -9.16
C ALA A 200 -1.95 -3.55 -8.98
N THR A 201 -3.27 -3.45 -9.08
CA THR A 201 -4.03 -2.19 -9.17
C THR A 201 -3.72 -1.19 -8.05
N ALA A 202 -3.40 -1.65 -6.84
CA ALA A 202 -3.10 -0.77 -5.69
C ALA A 202 -1.73 -0.07 -5.80
N ILE A 203 -0.84 -0.52 -6.71
CA ILE A 203 0.45 0.12 -7.01
C ILE A 203 0.55 0.64 -8.46
N ARG A 204 -0.57 0.67 -9.20
CA ARG A 204 -0.64 1.24 -10.56
C ARG A 204 -0.61 2.76 -10.51
N ILE A 205 0.55 3.33 -10.23
CA ILE A 205 0.75 4.76 -9.98
C ILE A 205 1.94 5.27 -10.80
N GLY A 206 1.66 6.20 -11.71
CA GLY A 206 2.69 6.83 -12.55
C GLY A 206 3.31 8.09 -11.93
N ASN A 207 2.68 8.66 -10.91
CA ASN A 207 3.16 9.86 -10.22
C ASN A 207 3.05 9.70 -8.70
N PRO A 208 3.95 8.96 -8.05
CA PRO A 208 3.98 8.77 -6.60
C PRO A 208 4.13 10.07 -5.82
N VAL A 209 3.05 10.55 -5.20
CA VAL A 209 3.03 11.87 -4.51
C VAL A 209 3.96 11.95 -3.30
N ASN A 210 4.38 10.83 -2.74
CA ASN A 210 5.35 10.79 -1.64
C ASN A 210 6.79 10.45 -2.10
N ALA A 211 7.06 10.37 -3.41
CA ALA A 211 8.40 10.11 -3.93
C ALA A 211 9.48 11.05 -3.36
N PRO A 212 9.24 12.38 -3.21
CA PRO A 212 10.24 13.29 -2.63
C PRO A 212 10.66 12.95 -1.19
N LYS A 213 9.83 12.19 -0.47
CA LYS A 213 10.14 11.72 0.89
C LYS A 213 10.70 10.29 0.90
N ALA A 214 10.26 9.47 -0.05
CA ALA A 214 10.61 8.06 -0.13
C ALA A 214 11.97 7.81 -0.79
N LEU A 215 12.32 8.54 -1.84
CA LEU A 215 13.63 8.42 -2.51
C LEU A 215 14.80 8.63 -1.55
N PRO A 216 14.83 9.73 -0.76
CA PRO A 216 15.84 9.87 0.29
C PRO A 216 15.79 8.74 1.32
N GLY A 217 14.60 8.22 1.65
CA GLY A 217 14.45 7.10 2.60
C GLY A 217 15.14 5.84 2.10
N ILE A 218 14.94 5.47 0.86
CA ILE A 218 15.60 4.32 0.23
C ILE A 218 17.12 4.51 0.21
N ARG A 219 17.60 5.66 -0.25
CA ARG A 219 19.04 5.95 -0.38
C ARG A 219 19.76 6.02 0.95
N ASN A 220 19.19 6.77 1.91
CA ASN A 220 19.84 7.01 3.20
C ASN A 220 19.88 5.76 4.09
N THR A 221 19.04 4.75 3.82
CA THR A 221 19.09 3.45 4.49
C THR A 221 19.98 2.44 3.76
N GLY A 222 20.65 2.84 2.67
CA GLY A 222 21.43 1.91 1.83
C GLY A 222 20.58 0.87 1.12
N GLY A 223 19.29 1.16 0.94
CA GLY A 223 18.35 0.31 0.21
C GLY A 223 18.39 0.52 -1.31
N THR A 224 17.44 -0.09 -2.00
CA THR A 224 17.30 -0.02 -3.46
C THR A 224 15.84 -0.03 -3.89
N ALA A 225 15.59 0.04 -5.19
CA ALA A 225 14.28 -0.24 -5.75
C ALA A 225 14.40 -1.19 -6.95
N VAL A 226 13.39 -2.02 -7.15
CA VAL A 226 13.35 -2.99 -8.24
C VAL A 226 11.95 -3.06 -8.83
N SER A 227 11.86 -3.21 -10.15
CA SER A 227 10.62 -3.49 -10.85
C SER A 227 10.46 -4.98 -11.10
N VAL A 228 9.22 -5.47 -11.11
CA VAL A 228 8.87 -6.87 -11.37
C VAL A 228 7.71 -6.95 -12.35
N PRO A 229 7.73 -7.89 -13.32
CA PRO A 229 6.62 -8.11 -14.23
C PRO A 229 5.41 -8.74 -13.51
N ASP A 230 4.22 -8.56 -14.06
CA ASP A 230 2.96 -9.06 -13.49
C ASP A 230 2.94 -10.58 -13.31
N GLU A 231 3.63 -11.33 -14.17
CA GLU A 231 3.76 -12.79 -14.08
C GLU A 231 4.54 -13.21 -12.81
N GLU A 232 5.59 -12.49 -12.47
CA GLU A 232 6.37 -12.74 -11.24
C GLU A 232 5.56 -12.38 -10.00
N ILE A 233 4.78 -11.28 -10.05
CA ILE A 233 3.84 -10.90 -8.98
C ILE A 233 2.82 -12.02 -8.76
N THR A 234 2.19 -12.52 -9.84
CA THR A 234 1.20 -13.61 -9.77
C THR A 234 1.84 -14.90 -9.25
N SER A 235 3.06 -15.23 -9.69
CA SER A 235 3.81 -16.37 -9.18
C SER A 235 4.10 -16.28 -7.68
N ALA A 236 4.48 -15.10 -7.21
CA ALA A 236 4.71 -14.84 -5.78
C ALA A 236 3.41 -14.92 -4.98
N GLN A 237 2.30 -14.40 -5.53
CA GLN A 237 0.97 -14.48 -4.91
C GLN A 237 0.53 -15.94 -4.71
N ARG A 238 0.70 -16.78 -5.73
CA ARG A 238 0.39 -18.22 -5.64
C ARG A 238 1.29 -18.93 -4.62
N ALA A 239 2.55 -18.58 -4.54
CA ALA A 239 3.47 -19.17 -3.58
C ALA A 239 3.06 -18.83 -2.13
N LEU A 240 2.77 -17.55 -1.86
CA LEU A 240 2.26 -17.10 -0.56
C LEU A 240 0.94 -17.80 -0.19
N ALA A 241 0.02 -17.94 -1.14
CA ALA A 241 -1.25 -18.61 -0.90
C ALA A 241 -1.07 -20.09 -0.50
N ARG A 242 -0.08 -20.80 -1.08
CA ARG A 242 0.27 -22.18 -0.70
C ARG A 242 0.83 -22.31 0.70
N GLU A 243 1.44 -21.24 1.22
CA GLU A 243 1.91 -21.13 2.62
C GLU A 243 0.79 -20.64 3.57
N GLY A 244 -0.45 -20.51 3.08
CA GLY A 244 -1.60 -20.03 3.85
C GLY A 244 -1.68 -18.50 4.00
N VAL A 245 -0.85 -17.76 3.27
CA VAL A 245 -0.81 -16.28 3.32
C VAL A 245 -1.51 -15.71 2.09
N GLY A 246 -2.81 -15.43 2.22
CA GLY A 246 -3.61 -14.86 1.14
C GLY A 246 -3.44 -13.33 1.02
N VAL A 247 -2.90 -12.88 -0.12
CA VAL A 247 -2.59 -11.45 -0.35
C VAL A 247 -3.10 -10.95 -1.70
N GLU A 248 -3.38 -9.64 -1.80
CA GLU A 248 -3.65 -8.99 -3.09
C GLU A 248 -2.37 -8.92 -3.96
N PRO A 249 -2.46 -8.79 -5.30
CA PRO A 249 -1.28 -8.74 -6.17
C PRO A 249 -0.24 -7.70 -5.76
N ALA A 250 -0.68 -6.49 -5.38
CA ALA A 250 0.23 -5.44 -4.93
C ALA A 250 1.09 -5.86 -3.73
N SER A 251 0.55 -6.66 -2.82
CA SER A 251 1.28 -7.18 -1.67
C SER A 251 2.31 -8.23 -2.06
N ALA A 252 1.98 -9.10 -3.00
CA ALA A 252 2.87 -10.14 -3.50
C ALA A 252 4.12 -9.57 -4.20
N ALA A 253 4.04 -8.33 -4.69
CA ALA A 253 5.16 -7.64 -5.32
C ALA A 253 6.41 -7.60 -4.41
N SER A 254 6.25 -7.47 -3.07
CA SER A 254 7.38 -7.49 -2.14
C SER A 254 8.18 -8.79 -2.23
N VAL A 255 7.50 -9.93 -2.29
CA VAL A 255 8.14 -11.26 -2.40
C VAL A 255 8.72 -11.48 -3.81
N ALA A 256 8.03 -11.03 -4.86
CA ALA A 256 8.57 -11.08 -6.22
C ALA A 256 9.87 -10.25 -6.33
N GLY A 257 9.87 -9.05 -5.77
CA GLY A 257 11.06 -8.19 -5.71
C GLY A 257 12.22 -8.82 -4.94
N LEU A 258 11.95 -9.43 -3.79
CA LEU A 258 12.97 -10.15 -3.04
C LEU A 258 13.59 -11.30 -3.85
N ARG A 259 12.78 -12.10 -4.55
CA ARG A 259 13.28 -13.17 -5.43
C ARG A 259 14.22 -12.62 -6.49
N LYS A 260 13.79 -11.56 -7.19
CA LYS A 260 14.61 -10.90 -8.22
C LYS A 260 15.93 -10.36 -7.69
N LEU A 261 15.93 -9.75 -6.50
CA LEU A 261 17.15 -9.25 -5.84
C LEU A 261 18.10 -10.38 -5.43
N ARG A 262 17.55 -11.50 -4.96
CA ARG A 262 18.36 -12.70 -4.66
C ARG A 262 19.00 -13.29 -5.92
N ASP A 263 18.24 -13.39 -7.01
CA ASP A 263 18.74 -13.89 -8.29
C ASP A 263 19.84 -13.00 -8.87
N ARG A 264 19.81 -11.69 -8.58
CA ARG A 264 20.86 -10.72 -8.94
C ARG A 264 22.05 -10.72 -7.97
N GLY A 265 21.98 -11.45 -6.86
CA GLY A 265 23.01 -11.44 -5.81
C GLY A 265 23.06 -10.15 -4.97
N GLU A 266 22.02 -9.31 -5.05
CA GLU A 266 21.88 -8.06 -4.28
C GLU A 266 21.39 -8.31 -2.84
N VAL A 267 20.81 -9.46 -2.58
CA VAL A 267 20.43 -9.96 -1.26
C VAL A 267 21.10 -11.29 -1.01
N GLY A 268 21.95 -11.34 0.01
CA GLY A 268 22.74 -12.53 0.36
C GLY A 268 21.95 -13.57 1.17
N PRO A 269 22.46 -14.81 1.26
CA PRO A 269 21.80 -15.91 1.98
C PRO A 269 21.78 -15.73 3.51
N GLY A 270 22.55 -14.79 4.05
CA GLY A 270 22.62 -14.49 5.50
C GLY A 270 21.93 -13.17 5.85
N GLU A 271 21.24 -12.53 4.93
CA GLU A 271 20.52 -11.27 5.17
C GLU A 271 19.11 -11.58 5.68
N ASP A 272 18.76 -11.04 6.84
CA ASP A 272 17.43 -11.14 7.44
C ASP A 272 16.47 -10.14 6.80
N VAL A 273 15.45 -10.64 6.10
CA VAL A 273 14.57 -9.83 5.25
C VAL A 273 13.12 -9.96 5.65
N VAL A 274 12.46 -8.83 5.90
CA VAL A 274 11.02 -8.74 6.08
C VAL A 274 10.35 -8.29 4.80
N CYS A 275 9.44 -9.09 4.25
CA CYS A 275 8.56 -8.72 3.14
C CYS A 275 7.23 -8.20 3.66
N LEU A 276 6.92 -6.91 3.44
CA LEU A 276 5.68 -6.30 3.90
C LEU A 276 4.51 -6.67 2.97
N THR A 277 3.56 -7.46 3.48
CA THR A 277 2.31 -7.79 2.78
C THR A 277 1.20 -6.81 3.18
N THR A 278 0.81 -5.95 2.26
CA THR A 278 0.06 -4.72 2.52
C THR A 278 -1.46 -4.85 2.48
N GLY A 279 -1.98 -5.85 1.78
CA GLY A 279 -3.42 -6.07 1.64
C GLY A 279 -3.79 -7.55 1.49
N HIS A 280 -4.94 -7.90 2.01
CA HIS A 280 -5.50 -9.26 1.99
C HIS A 280 -6.00 -9.62 0.59
N LEU A 281 -6.04 -10.91 0.25
CA LEU A 281 -6.49 -11.42 -1.07
C LEU A 281 -7.91 -10.93 -1.46
N LEU A 282 -8.81 -10.80 -0.51
CA LEU A 282 -10.19 -10.35 -0.74
C LEU A 282 -10.31 -8.85 -1.08
N LYS A 283 -9.19 -8.11 -1.11
CA LYS A 283 -9.17 -6.72 -1.61
C LYS A 283 -9.19 -6.65 -3.15
N ASP A 284 -8.79 -7.72 -3.83
CA ASP A 284 -8.90 -7.89 -5.26
C ASP A 284 -9.36 -9.33 -5.58
N PRO A 285 -10.65 -9.65 -5.37
CA PRO A 285 -11.17 -11.01 -5.53
C PRO A 285 -11.10 -11.50 -6.98
N ASP A 286 -11.20 -10.61 -7.96
CA ASP A 286 -11.08 -10.96 -9.38
C ASP A 286 -9.66 -11.44 -9.67
N ALA A 287 -8.64 -10.73 -9.23
CA ALA A 287 -7.25 -11.14 -9.37
C ALA A 287 -6.94 -12.43 -8.59
N ALA A 288 -7.59 -12.64 -7.44
CA ALA A 288 -7.46 -13.88 -6.68
C ALA A 288 -8.07 -15.08 -7.43
N ALA A 289 -9.24 -14.90 -8.05
CA ALA A 289 -9.89 -15.92 -8.86
C ALA A 289 -9.05 -16.28 -10.11
N GLU A 290 -8.51 -15.26 -10.80
CA GLU A 290 -7.64 -15.50 -11.97
C GLU A 290 -6.29 -16.19 -11.60
N ALA A 291 -5.78 -15.94 -10.40
CA ALA A 291 -4.59 -16.60 -9.90
C ALA A 291 -4.86 -18.04 -9.43
N GLY A 292 -6.10 -18.36 -9.09
CA GLY A 292 -6.54 -19.68 -8.63
C GLY A 292 -6.66 -20.73 -9.73
N ALA A 293 -7.05 -21.94 -9.35
CA ALA A 293 -7.48 -22.97 -10.28
C ALA A 293 -8.96 -22.80 -10.59
N GLU A 294 -9.35 -23.11 -11.84
CA GLU A 294 -10.76 -23.19 -12.20
C GLU A 294 -11.42 -24.41 -11.51
N PRO A 295 -12.69 -24.27 -11.07
CA PRO A 295 -13.43 -25.42 -10.57
C PRO A 295 -13.57 -26.51 -11.63
N GLU A 296 -13.27 -27.75 -11.30
CA GLU A 296 -13.47 -28.89 -12.14
C GLU A 296 -14.88 -29.45 -11.89
N ALA A 297 -15.65 -29.61 -12.96
CA ALA A 297 -16.96 -30.24 -12.87
C ALA A 297 -16.79 -31.78 -12.88
N VAL A 298 -17.19 -32.40 -11.76
CA VAL A 298 -17.16 -33.85 -11.62
C VAL A 298 -18.60 -34.39 -11.49
N PRO A 299 -18.87 -35.63 -11.98
CA PRO A 299 -20.14 -36.31 -11.74
C PRO A 299 -20.41 -36.46 -10.24
N ASN A 300 -21.69 -36.59 -9.87
CA ASN A 300 -22.06 -36.90 -8.48
C ASN A 300 -21.85 -38.40 -8.20
N ASP A 301 -20.64 -38.87 -8.41
CA ASP A 301 -20.19 -40.24 -8.17
C ASP A 301 -18.77 -40.21 -7.58
N THR A 302 -18.56 -40.97 -6.49
CA THR A 302 -17.27 -41.04 -5.82
C THR A 302 -16.21 -41.82 -6.60
N ASP A 303 -16.60 -42.63 -7.56
CA ASP A 303 -15.67 -43.42 -8.40
C ASP A 303 -14.97 -42.53 -9.46
N ASP A 304 -15.46 -41.29 -9.68
CA ASP A 304 -14.94 -40.33 -10.66
C ASP A 304 -14.12 -39.18 -10.00
N ILE A 305 -13.86 -39.25 -8.68
CA ILE A 305 -13.03 -38.32 -7.90
C ILE A 305 -11.72 -38.98 -7.49
#